data_d4496fac1eae637971441a7f5c18207f
#
_entry.id   d4496fac1eae637971441a7f5c18207f
#
_cell.length_a   1.000
_cell.length_b   1.000
_cell.length_c   1.000
_cell.angle_alpha   90.00
_cell.angle_beta   90.00
_cell.angle_gamma   90.00
#
_symmetry.space_group_name_H-M   'P 1'
#
loop_
_entity.id
_entity.type
_entity.pdbx_description
1 polymer ?
#
loop_
_entity_poly.entity_id
_entity_poly.type
_entity_poly.pdbx_seq_one_letter_code
_entity_poly.pdbx_strand_id
1 'polypeptide(L)'
;MLNVRNVIRSAKLAAILLCATIGTMPNTWAQVRTGASDGQTVPSSSDAQKPARVVDTIIAVVNNEVITFQELEARMRMVEHRMKNQGLAIPPRAEFRRQLLERLIVDRAQMQLAKETGIRVDDTMLDRAVARIAEQNKMTLQDFRNQLEREGTPFDRFREEIREEIVMQRLREREVDNKIQITESEVDNYLAANAGAAQGGQQELNVAQILVRIPENASAEQIAQRRQRAEEALRRLKSGSDFAKVAATYSDASEGLQGGDLGWRTRDRLPQLFIDAVANLNSGDVSPIVKSANGFHILKLAGKRNASVLKGGAAAPSVQQTHARHILIKVNQIMSSPDARRRLVELKERLDNKAAKFEDLAKLYSNDLSASKGGDLGWIYPGDTVPEFERAMNALQPGQVSEPVESPFGFHLIQVLERKTDDVSQERQRLAARQIIRERKLEEATEDWLRQVRDRAYVEYRFEENNAG
;
A
#
# COMPACT_ATOMS: atom_id res chain seq x y z
N MET A 1 -8.92 -1.79 11.74
CA MET A 1 -7.93 -2.88 11.61
C MET A 1 -6.96 -2.45 10.53
N LEU A 2 -5.68 -2.26 10.89
CA LEU A 2 -4.63 -1.83 9.95
C LEU A 2 -4.56 -2.82 8.79
N ASN A 3 -4.70 -2.30 7.57
CA ASN A 3 -4.59 -3.13 6.36
C ASN A 3 -3.10 -3.39 6.09
N VAL A 4 -2.55 -4.38 6.82
CA VAL A 4 -1.13 -4.79 6.84
C VAL A 4 -0.61 -5.21 5.45
N ARG A 5 -1.50 -5.39 4.46
CA ARG A 5 -1.11 -5.79 3.10
C ARG A 5 -0.27 -4.75 2.34
N ASN A 6 -0.42 -3.45 2.64
CA ASN A 6 0.35 -2.41 1.96
C ASN A 6 1.74 -2.20 2.57
N VAL A 7 1.86 -2.30 3.90
CA VAL A 7 3.16 -2.28 4.60
C VAL A 7 4.04 -3.45 4.14
N ILE A 8 3.41 -4.62 3.88
CA ILE A 8 4.09 -5.85 3.42
C ILE A 8 4.64 -5.71 2.00
N ARG A 9 4.00 -4.93 1.12
CA ARG A 9 4.50 -4.75 -0.25
C ARG A 9 5.80 -3.96 -0.27
N SER A 10 5.95 -2.97 0.59
CA SER A 10 7.19 -2.18 0.68
C SER A 10 8.33 -2.97 1.34
N ALA A 11 8.03 -3.76 2.39
CA ALA A 11 9.04 -4.60 3.07
C ALA A 11 9.42 -5.86 2.27
N LYS A 12 8.49 -6.48 1.53
CA LYS A 12 8.82 -7.63 0.65
C LYS A 12 9.71 -7.25 -0.53
N LEU A 13 9.71 -5.99 -0.97
CA LEU A 13 10.60 -5.50 -2.03
C LEU A 13 12.04 -5.28 -1.53
N ALA A 14 12.27 -5.15 -0.23
CA ALA A 14 13.61 -5.03 0.33
C ALA A 14 14.26 -6.39 0.66
N ALA A 15 13.48 -7.44 0.92
CA ALA A 15 13.97 -8.73 1.43
C ALA A 15 14.17 -9.84 0.37
N ILE A 16 13.76 -9.66 -0.89
CA ILE A 16 13.75 -10.75 -1.91
C ILE A 16 14.95 -10.70 -2.88
N LEU A 17 15.90 -9.78 -2.72
CA LEU A 17 16.98 -9.62 -3.72
C LEU A 17 18.39 -9.77 -3.15
N LEU A 18 18.65 -10.86 -2.39
CA LEU A 18 20.05 -11.27 -2.15
C LEU A 18 20.17 -12.78 -1.89
N CYS A 19 19.96 -13.58 -2.92
CA CYS A 19 20.48 -14.93 -3.01
C CYS A 19 20.92 -15.19 -4.45
N ALA A 20 22.16 -14.96 -4.78
CA ALA A 20 23.04 -15.73 -5.68
C ALA A 20 24.22 -14.86 -6.10
N THR A 21 25.38 -15.13 -5.59
CA THR A 21 26.58 -15.60 -6.31
C THR A 21 27.79 -15.50 -5.39
N ILE A 22 28.15 -16.65 -4.85
CA ILE A 22 29.48 -16.86 -4.25
C ILE A 22 30.40 -17.21 -5.43
N GLY A 23 31.27 -16.28 -5.76
CA GLY A 23 32.37 -16.47 -6.68
C GLY A 23 33.69 -16.31 -5.94
N THR A 24 34.35 -17.43 -5.70
CA THR A 24 35.69 -17.55 -5.12
C THR A 24 36.75 -16.91 -6.02
N MET A 25 37.59 -16.05 -5.47
CA MET A 25 38.87 -15.69 -6.08
C MET A 25 40.04 -15.89 -5.08
N PRO A 26 41.20 -16.43 -5.52
CA PRO A 26 42.26 -16.84 -4.66
C PRO A 26 43.27 -15.71 -4.33
N ASN A 27 43.81 -15.81 -3.10
CA ASN A 27 44.94 -15.04 -2.62
C ASN A 27 46.21 -15.28 -3.44
N THR A 28 46.90 -14.23 -3.83
CA THR A 28 48.36 -14.30 -4.09
C THR A 28 49.08 -13.20 -3.34
N TRP A 29 49.91 -13.65 -2.43
CA TRP A 29 50.91 -12.87 -1.71
C TRP A 29 52.11 -12.62 -2.62
N ALA A 30 52.60 -11.40 -2.66
CA ALA A 30 53.99 -11.15 -3.04
C ALA A 30 54.59 -10.09 -2.10
N GLN A 31 55.48 -10.54 -1.25
CA GLN A 31 56.42 -9.74 -0.50
C GLN A 31 57.56 -9.31 -1.43
N VAL A 32 57.98 -8.06 -1.36
CA VAL A 32 59.37 -7.68 -1.68
C VAL A 32 59.85 -6.73 -0.62
N ARG A 33 61.05 -7.05 -0.14
CA ARG A 33 61.84 -6.41 0.92
C ARG A 33 62.81 -5.37 0.36
N THR A 34 63.09 -4.40 1.25
CA THR A 34 64.40 -3.73 1.56
C THR A 34 64.96 -2.67 0.63
N GLY A 35 65.32 -1.58 1.28
CA GLY A 35 66.33 -0.61 0.84
C GLY A 35 66.35 0.63 1.73
N ALA A 36 67.17 0.65 2.76
CA ALA A 36 67.48 1.81 3.58
C ALA A 36 68.44 2.73 2.87
N SER A 37 68.29 4.06 2.94
CA SER A 37 69.44 4.99 2.96
C SER A 37 69.00 6.30 3.62
N ASP A 38 69.87 6.72 4.54
CA ASP A 38 69.86 7.96 5.30
C ASP A 38 69.93 9.22 4.41
N GLY A 39 69.30 10.32 4.89
CA GLY A 39 69.48 11.63 4.27
C GLY A 39 68.67 12.73 4.93
N GLN A 40 69.16 13.28 6.00
CA GLN A 40 69.06 14.62 6.60
C GLN A 40 67.82 15.51 6.28
N THR A 41 67.24 15.89 7.33
CA THR A 41 66.20 16.89 7.65
C THR A 41 66.46 18.30 7.16
N VAL A 42 65.45 18.95 6.60
CA VAL A 42 65.23 20.40 6.68
C VAL A 42 63.74 20.61 7.05
N PRO A 43 63.38 21.38 8.07
CA PRO A 43 62.01 21.67 8.41
C PRO A 43 61.51 22.77 7.49
N SER A 44 60.68 22.43 6.51
CA SER A 44 59.88 23.39 5.77
C SER A 44 58.50 23.41 6.40
N SER A 45 58.25 24.46 7.17
CA SER A 45 56.94 24.85 7.64
C SER A 45 56.09 25.30 6.45
N SER A 46 55.32 24.39 5.89
CA SER A 46 54.17 24.75 5.10
C SER A 46 52.94 24.18 5.83
N ASP A 47 52.29 25.04 6.59
CA ASP A 47 50.90 24.88 6.96
C ASP A 47 50.06 24.74 5.69
N ALA A 48 50.08 23.56 5.09
CA ALA A 48 49.09 23.19 4.12
C ALA A 48 47.75 23.10 4.87
N GLN A 49 46.99 24.18 4.84
CA GLN A 49 45.59 24.18 5.20
C GLN A 49 44.96 22.98 4.50
N LYS A 50 44.64 21.93 5.28
CA LYS A 50 43.80 20.84 4.82
C LYS A 50 42.53 21.50 4.27
N PRO A 51 42.11 21.23 3.01
CA PRO A 51 40.92 21.82 2.48
C PRO A 51 39.79 21.49 3.44
N ALA A 52 39.03 22.51 3.83
CA ALA A 52 37.87 22.38 4.70
C ALA A 52 36.98 21.30 4.10
N ARG A 53 36.82 20.19 4.79
CA ARG A 53 35.98 19.08 4.34
C ARG A 53 34.57 19.61 4.39
N VAL A 54 33.99 19.92 3.25
CA VAL A 54 32.55 20.23 3.16
C VAL A 54 31.83 19.01 3.69
N VAL A 55 31.25 19.15 4.89
CA VAL A 55 30.64 18.03 5.59
C VAL A 55 29.32 17.65 4.91
N ASP A 56 28.53 18.65 4.52
CA ASP A 56 27.29 18.51 3.72
C ASP A 56 26.84 19.89 3.21
N THR A 57 25.99 19.93 2.19
CA THR A 57 25.46 21.18 1.63
C THR A 57 23.91 21.16 1.68
N ILE A 58 23.32 22.26 2.14
CA ILE A 58 21.86 22.41 2.11
C ILE A 58 21.44 22.71 0.67
N ILE A 59 20.54 21.90 0.12
CA ILE A 59 20.01 22.04 -1.24
C ILE A 59 18.59 22.58 -1.30
N ALA A 60 17.82 22.37 -0.23
CA ALA A 60 16.50 22.96 -0.08
C ALA A 60 16.17 23.19 1.40
N VAL A 61 15.32 24.17 1.65
CA VAL A 61 14.68 24.42 2.96
C VAL A 61 13.18 24.24 2.76
N VAL A 62 12.56 23.42 3.61
CA VAL A 62 11.11 23.16 3.59
C VAL A 62 10.56 23.64 4.93
N ASN A 63 9.84 24.77 4.90
CA ASN A 63 9.42 25.50 6.10
C ASN A 63 10.60 25.76 7.04
N ASN A 64 10.77 24.97 8.09
CA ASN A 64 11.81 25.09 9.11
C ASN A 64 12.84 23.91 9.12
N GLU A 65 12.76 23.00 8.16
CA GLU A 65 13.66 21.85 8.06
C GLU A 65 14.46 21.90 6.75
N VAL A 66 15.69 21.37 6.78
CA VAL A 66 16.59 21.38 5.62
C VAL A 66 16.60 20.00 4.95
N ILE A 67 16.86 20.01 3.64
CA ILE A 67 17.24 18.82 2.86
C ILE A 67 18.67 19.03 2.42
N THR A 68 19.53 18.03 2.66
CA THR A 68 20.96 18.11 2.34
C THR A 68 21.29 17.37 1.05
N PHE A 69 22.45 17.70 0.49
CA PHE A 69 22.97 17.02 -0.71
C PHE A 69 23.22 15.53 -0.45
N GLN A 70 23.78 15.19 0.71
CA GLN A 70 24.04 13.78 1.05
C GLN A 70 22.74 12.97 1.20
N GLU A 71 21.69 13.56 1.77
CA GLU A 71 20.35 12.94 1.86
C GLU A 71 19.81 12.63 0.46
N LEU A 72 19.85 13.59 -0.44
CA LEU A 72 19.40 13.42 -1.82
C LEU A 72 20.21 12.36 -2.58
N GLU A 73 21.55 12.42 -2.50
CA GLU A 73 22.42 11.43 -3.15
C GLU A 73 22.23 10.01 -2.58
N ALA A 74 21.97 9.87 -1.28
CA ALA A 74 21.63 8.58 -0.68
C ALA A 74 20.32 8.04 -1.24
N ARG A 75 19.30 8.90 -1.36
CA ARG A 75 18.01 8.54 -1.96
C ARG A 75 18.15 8.18 -3.43
N MET A 76 18.93 8.95 -4.18
CA MET A 76 19.24 8.66 -5.58
C MET A 76 19.85 7.27 -5.75
N ARG A 77 20.91 6.94 -5.00
CA ARG A 77 21.55 5.62 -5.06
C ARG A 77 20.57 4.48 -4.80
N MET A 78 19.71 4.64 -3.79
CA MET A 78 18.70 3.64 -3.44
C MET A 78 17.69 3.42 -4.60
N VAL A 79 17.18 4.50 -5.18
CA VAL A 79 16.20 4.42 -6.27
C VAL A 79 16.86 3.93 -7.56
N GLU A 80 18.08 4.37 -7.88
CA GLU A 80 18.86 3.85 -9.03
C GLU A 80 19.07 2.34 -8.95
N HIS A 81 19.46 1.83 -7.78
CA HIS A 81 19.62 0.40 -7.57
C HIS A 81 18.30 -0.36 -7.81
N ARG A 82 17.18 0.17 -7.30
CA ARG A 82 15.86 -0.41 -7.51
C ARG A 82 15.46 -0.41 -8.99
N MET A 83 15.65 0.71 -9.68
CA MET A 83 15.33 0.83 -11.11
C MET A 83 16.15 -0.14 -11.95
N LYS A 84 17.45 -0.28 -11.68
CA LYS A 84 18.34 -1.25 -12.34
C LYS A 84 17.85 -2.68 -12.15
N ASN A 85 17.47 -3.05 -10.94
CA ASN A 85 16.96 -4.40 -10.64
C ASN A 85 15.62 -4.70 -11.33
N GLN A 86 14.82 -3.65 -11.61
CA GLN A 86 13.56 -3.76 -12.35
C GLN A 86 13.74 -3.61 -13.87
N GLY A 87 14.96 -3.45 -14.37
CA GLY A 87 15.22 -3.24 -15.78
C GLY A 87 14.73 -1.88 -16.33
N LEU A 88 14.44 -0.93 -15.44
CA LEU A 88 13.97 0.40 -15.81
C LEU A 88 15.13 1.30 -16.18
N ALA A 89 14.93 2.14 -17.20
CA ALA A 89 15.94 3.11 -17.60
C ALA A 89 16.02 4.27 -16.60
N ILE A 90 17.24 4.62 -16.21
CA ILE A 90 17.49 5.75 -15.32
C ILE A 90 17.38 7.05 -16.15
N PRO A 91 16.62 8.06 -15.68
CA PRO A 91 16.55 9.37 -16.33
C PRO A 91 17.90 10.08 -16.35
N PRO A 92 18.06 11.14 -17.18
CA PRO A 92 19.22 12.02 -17.07
C PRO A 92 19.41 12.51 -15.64
N ARG A 93 20.64 12.52 -15.14
CA ARG A 93 20.95 12.76 -13.71
C ARG A 93 20.32 14.04 -13.15
N ALA A 94 20.29 15.11 -13.93
CA ALA A 94 19.70 16.39 -13.51
C ALA A 94 18.19 16.26 -13.25
N GLU A 95 17.47 15.62 -14.18
CA GLU A 95 16.03 15.40 -14.07
C GLU A 95 15.70 14.42 -12.92
N PHE A 96 16.49 13.34 -12.80
CA PHE A 96 16.34 12.37 -11.73
C PHE A 96 16.54 13.01 -10.35
N ARG A 97 17.56 13.87 -10.21
CA ARG A 97 17.83 14.64 -9.01
C ARG A 97 16.66 15.57 -8.67
N ARG A 98 16.14 16.31 -9.66
CA ARG A 98 15.02 17.23 -9.47
C ARG A 98 13.77 16.50 -9.01
N GLN A 99 13.41 15.39 -9.62
CA GLN A 99 12.23 14.60 -9.25
C GLN A 99 12.34 14.03 -7.82
N LEU A 100 13.53 13.51 -7.47
CA LEU A 100 13.73 12.99 -6.12
C LEU A 100 13.76 14.10 -5.07
N LEU A 101 14.30 15.28 -5.41
CA LEU A 101 14.24 16.44 -4.53
C LEU A 101 12.79 16.88 -4.27
N GLU A 102 11.95 16.98 -5.30
CA GLU A 102 10.51 17.27 -5.13
C GLU A 102 9.82 16.23 -4.26
N ARG A 103 10.16 14.94 -4.42
CA ARG A 103 9.63 13.90 -3.57
C ARG A 103 10.04 14.06 -2.11
N LEU A 104 11.32 14.34 -1.84
CA LEU A 104 11.81 14.60 -0.49
C LEU A 104 11.14 15.82 0.14
N ILE A 105 10.88 16.88 -0.66
CA ILE A 105 10.16 18.07 -0.19
C ILE A 105 8.74 17.70 0.25
N VAL A 106 8.01 16.94 -0.55
CA VAL A 106 6.64 16.51 -0.23
C VAL A 106 6.65 15.60 1.01
N ASP A 107 7.57 14.63 1.08
CA ASP A 107 7.70 13.74 2.23
C ASP A 107 8.00 14.55 3.52
N ARG A 108 8.90 15.57 3.44
CA ARG A 108 9.23 16.45 4.55
C ARG A 108 8.03 17.28 5.02
N ALA A 109 7.28 17.87 4.08
CA ALA A 109 6.08 18.65 4.38
C ALA A 109 4.99 17.80 5.05
N GLN A 110 4.80 16.55 4.60
CA GLN A 110 3.88 15.62 5.23
C GLN A 110 4.29 15.29 6.67
N MET A 111 5.59 15.00 6.91
CA MET A 111 6.08 14.71 8.27
C MET A 111 5.91 15.89 9.22
N GLN A 112 6.10 17.12 8.73
CA GLN A 112 5.84 18.33 9.51
C GLN A 112 4.35 18.47 9.85
N LEU A 113 3.47 18.28 8.86
CA LEU A 113 2.03 18.28 9.08
C LEU A 113 1.60 17.21 10.09
N ALA A 114 2.19 16.02 10.05
CA ALA A 114 1.93 14.98 11.03
C ALA A 114 2.33 15.41 12.46
N LYS A 115 3.49 16.06 12.62
CA LYS A 115 3.95 16.62 13.90
C LYS A 115 3.00 17.70 14.40
N GLU A 116 2.62 18.66 13.55
CA GLU A 116 1.70 19.76 13.86
C GLU A 116 0.32 19.26 14.28
N THR A 117 -0.16 18.22 13.62
CA THR A 117 -1.46 17.60 13.92
C THR A 117 -1.42 16.60 15.07
N GLY A 118 -0.26 16.44 15.73
CA GLY A 118 -0.09 15.61 16.91
C GLY A 118 -0.09 14.10 16.64
N ILE A 119 0.16 13.68 15.40
CA ILE A 119 0.27 12.26 15.06
C ILE A 119 1.59 11.73 15.59
N ARG A 120 1.52 10.74 16.49
CA ARG A 120 2.68 10.12 17.13
C ARG A 120 2.55 8.61 17.11
N VAL A 121 3.70 7.94 17.11
CA VAL A 121 3.83 6.49 17.23
C VAL A 121 4.70 6.21 18.45
N ASP A 122 4.13 5.57 19.45
CA ASP A 122 4.87 5.13 20.64
C ASP A 122 5.73 3.89 20.35
N ASP A 123 6.74 3.67 21.19
CA ASP A 123 7.67 2.57 21.00
C ASP A 123 7.00 1.19 21.11
N THR A 124 6.00 1.04 21.98
CA THR A 124 5.25 -0.22 22.12
C THR A 124 4.55 -0.59 20.81
N MET A 125 3.97 0.39 20.14
CA MET A 125 3.32 0.18 18.85
C MET A 125 4.34 -0.14 17.76
N LEU A 126 5.47 0.58 17.75
CA LEU A 126 6.57 0.34 16.82
C LEU A 126 7.14 -1.07 16.99
N ASP A 127 7.40 -1.50 18.21
CA ASP A 127 7.92 -2.83 18.51
C ASP A 127 6.97 -3.94 18.05
N ARG A 128 5.66 -3.75 18.23
CA ARG A 128 4.64 -4.68 17.70
C ARG A 128 4.62 -4.71 16.18
N ALA A 129 4.82 -3.57 15.52
CA ALA A 129 4.87 -3.51 14.06
C ALA A 129 6.11 -4.25 13.53
N VAL A 130 7.28 -4.00 14.12
CA VAL A 130 8.55 -4.65 13.75
C VAL A 130 8.48 -6.16 14.02
N ALA A 131 7.96 -6.59 15.18
CA ALA A 131 7.75 -8.01 15.49
C ALA A 131 6.85 -8.69 14.45
N ARG A 132 5.76 -8.05 14.06
CA ARG A 132 4.86 -8.57 13.03
C ARG A 132 5.55 -8.70 11.65
N ILE A 133 6.44 -7.76 11.30
CA ILE A 133 7.23 -7.85 10.07
C ILE A 133 8.17 -9.06 10.13
N ALA A 134 8.83 -9.31 11.27
CA ALA A 134 9.68 -10.48 11.47
C ALA A 134 8.87 -11.80 11.34
N GLU A 135 7.71 -11.91 11.99
CA GLU A 135 6.80 -13.06 11.89
C GLU A 135 6.35 -13.33 10.45
N GLN A 136 6.01 -12.29 9.70
CA GLN A 136 5.62 -12.43 8.30
C GLN A 136 6.75 -12.94 7.41
N ASN A 137 8.00 -12.65 7.77
CA ASN A 137 9.18 -13.19 7.14
C ASN A 137 9.58 -14.56 7.72
N LYS A 138 8.76 -15.13 8.63
CA LYS A 138 8.99 -16.43 9.30
C LYS A 138 10.29 -16.45 10.11
N MET A 139 10.62 -15.33 10.73
CA MET A 139 11.82 -15.13 11.52
C MET A 139 11.48 -14.73 12.94
N THR A 140 12.37 -15.07 13.89
CA THR A 140 12.36 -14.42 15.20
C THR A 140 12.81 -12.96 15.06
N LEU A 141 12.45 -12.08 15.98
CA LEU A 141 12.90 -10.69 15.98
C LEU A 141 14.43 -10.60 15.99
N GLN A 142 15.11 -11.50 16.70
CA GLN A 142 16.57 -11.53 16.77
C GLN A 142 17.21 -11.94 15.44
N ASP A 143 16.66 -12.96 14.77
CA ASP A 143 17.16 -13.38 13.46
C ASP A 143 16.95 -12.29 12.40
N PHE A 144 15.80 -11.64 12.47
CA PHE A 144 15.47 -10.52 11.59
C PHE A 144 16.43 -9.34 11.78
N ARG A 145 16.75 -8.98 13.03
CA ARG A 145 17.75 -7.97 13.35
C ARG A 145 19.13 -8.34 12.80
N ASN A 146 19.58 -9.57 13.05
CA ASN A 146 20.88 -10.06 12.57
C ASN A 146 20.95 -10.08 11.03
N GLN A 147 19.83 -10.30 10.36
CA GLN A 147 19.75 -10.25 8.90
C GLN A 147 19.89 -8.83 8.38
N LEU A 148 19.15 -7.86 8.95
CA LEU A 148 19.27 -6.44 8.58
C LEU A 148 20.71 -5.93 8.74
N GLU A 149 21.36 -6.28 9.84
CA GLU A 149 22.75 -5.87 10.11
C GLU A 149 23.72 -6.49 9.10
N ARG A 150 23.53 -7.76 8.70
CA ARG A 150 24.31 -8.40 7.62
C ARG A 150 24.09 -7.76 6.25
N GLU A 151 22.89 -7.25 6.00
CA GLU A 151 22.53 -6.51 4.79
C GLU A 151 23.00 -5.05 4.83
N GLY A 152 23.68 -4.63 5.91
CA GLY A 152 24.22 -3.28 6.09
C GLY A 152 23.19 -2.23 6.51
N THR A 153 22.00 -2.66 6.97
CA THR A 153 20.97 -1.76 7.50
C THR A 153 20.97 -1.83 9.03
N PRO A 154 21.38 -0.78 9.75
CA PRO A 154 21.28 -0.74 11.21
C PRO A 154 19.82 -0.90 11.66
N PHE A 155 19.60 -1.73 12.68
CA PHE A 155 18.25 -2.03 13.17
C PHE A 155 17.49 -0.77 13.65
N ASP A 156 18.19 0.15 14.31
CA ASP A 156 17.58 1.41 14.78
C ASP A 156 17.11 2.28 13.62
N ARG A 157 17.89 2.34 12.53
CA ARG A 157 17.48 3.04 11.31
C ARG A 157 16.23 2.43 10.69
N PHE A 158 16.20 1.11 10.61
CA PHE A 158 15.02 0.39 10.12
C PHE A 158 13.79 0.70 10.98
N ARG A 159 13.94 0.73 12.33
CA ARG A 159 12.85 1.10 13.23
C ARG A 159 12.31 2.51 12.95
N GLU A 160 13.20 3.48 12.74
CA GLU A 160 12.77 4.85 12.40
C GLU A 160 12.05 4.90 11.03
N GLU A 161 12.52 4.18 10.03
CA GLU A 161 11.83 4.08 8.73
C GLU A 161 10.41 3.51 8.89
N ILE A 162 10.23 2.49 9.73
CA ILE A 162 8.88 1.95 10.04
C ILE A 162 8.02 2.94 10.83
N ARG A 163 8.63 3.69 11.77
CA ARG A 163 7.91 4.76 12.51
C ARG A 163 7.40 5.83 11.55
N GLU A 164 8.24 6.30 10.65
CA GLU A 164 7.86 7.29 9.64
C GLU A 164 6.74 6.76 8.74
N GLU A 165 6.82 5.50 8.30
CA GLU A 165 5.78 4.89 7.46
C GLU A 165 4.43 4.81 8.20
N ILE A 166 4.42 4.44 9.48
CA ILE A 166 3.19 4.41 10.30
C ILE A 166 2.63 5.82 10.48
N VAL A 167 3.48 6.83 10.72
CA VAL A 167 3.07 8.24 10.84
C VAL A 167 2.43 8.71 9.54
N MET A 168 3.06 8.45 8.41
CA MET A 168 2.57 8.83 7.08
C MET A 168 1.24 8.14 6.75
N GLN A 169 1.11 6.85 7.09
CA GLN A 169 -0.13 6.12 6.90
C GLN A 169 -1.27 6.74 7.74
N ARG A 170 -1.04 7.04 9.02
CA ARG A 170 -2.04 7.66 9.89
C ARG A 170 -2.43 9.06 9.44
N LEU A 171 -1.46 9.82 8.96
CA LEU A 171 -1.73 11.13 8.38
C LEU A 171 -2.66 11.03 7.19
N ARG A 172 -2.37 10.11 6.26
CA ARG A 172 -3.23 9.88 5.11
C ARG A 172 -4.61 9.37 5.51
N GLU A 173 -4.70 8.41 6.42
CA GLU A 173 -5.99 7.92 6.94
C GLU A 173 -6.84 9.07 7.49
N ARG A 174 -6.23 9.99 8.24
CA ARG A 174 -6.91 11.15 8.83
C ARG A 174 -7.30 12.20 7.79
N GLU A 175 -6.37 12.56 6.91
CA GLU A 175 -6.55 13.70 6.00
C GLU A 175 -7.27 13.34 4.71
N VAL A 176 -7.25 12.07 4.34
CA VAL A 176 -7.84 11.59 3.08
C VAL A 176 -8.89 10.50 3.32
N ASP A 177 -8.47 9.33 3.83
CA ASP A 177 -9.30 8.11 3.82
C ASP A 177 -10.60 8.27 4.60
N ASN A 178 -10.54 8.94 5.77
CA ASN A 178 -11.69 9.17 6.64
C ASN A 178 -12.65 10.27 6.14
N LYS A 179 -12.23 11.08 5.17
CA LYS A 179 -13.06 12.13 4.57
C LYS A 179 -13.86 11.63 3.36
N ILE A 180 -13.54 10.43 2.86
CA ILE A 180 -14.23 9.87 1.70
C ILE A 180 -15.60 9.33 2.13
N GLN A 181 -16.64 9.94 1.59
CA GLN A 181 -18.02 9.50 1.72
C GLN A 181 -18.54 9.01 0.37
N ILE A 182 -19.30 7.93 0.41
CA ILE A 182 -19.93 7.35 -0.76
C ILE A 182 -21.45 7.35 -0.49
N THR A 183 -22.19 8.04 -1.35
CA THR A 183 -23.63 8.13 -1.26
C THR A 183 -24.32 6.97 -1.99
N GLU A 184 -25.53 6.62 -1.58
CA GLU A 184 -26.32 5.61 -2.28
C GLU A 184 -26.60 6.00 -3.74
N SER A 185 -26.81 7.29 -4.00
CA SER A 185 -26.99 7.79 -5.36
C SER A 185 -25.79 7.55 -6.25
N GLU A 186 -24.57 7.64 -5.72
CA GLU A 186 -23.34 7.32 -6.47
C GLU A 186 -23.26 5.83 -6.79
N VAL A 187 -23.68 4.99 -5.85
CA VAL A 187 -23.77 3.54 -6.06
C VAL A 187 -24.79 3.20 -7.13
N ASP A 188 -25.98 3.81 -7.07
CA ASP A 188 -27.04 3.58 -8.04
C ASP A 188 -26.64 4.07 -9.45
N ASN A 189 -26.04 5.25 -9.55
CA ASN A 189 -25.52 5.79 -10.81
C ASN A 189 -24.42 4.91 -11.40
N TYR A 190 -23.52 4.40 -10.54
CA TYR A 190 -22.47 3.48 -10.96
C TYR A 190 -23.06 2.17 -11.51
N LEU A 191 -24.02 1.58 -10.79
CA LEU A 191 -24.68 0.35 -11.21
C LEU A 191 -25.46 0.54 -12.50
N ALA A 192 -26.19 1.65 -12.64
CA ALA A 192 -26.95 1.98 -13.85
C ALA A 192 -26.01 2.16 -15.07
N ALA A 193 -24.89 2.87 -14.91
CA ALA A 193 -23.92 3.08 -15.97
C ALA A 193 -23.25 1.76 -16.41
N ASN A 194 -23.13 0.78 -15.51
CA ASN A 194 -22.50 -0.51 -15.76
C ASN A 194 -23.46 -1.67 -15.98
N ALA A 195 -24.79 -1.44 -15.95
CA ALA A 195 -25.80 -2.47 -16.14
C ALA A 195 -25.68 -3.20 -17.49
N GLY A 196 -25.19 -2.52 -18.55
CA GLY A 196 -24.89 -3.13 -19.85
C GLY A 196 -23.55 -3.86 -19.95
N ALA A 197 -22.61 -3.56 -19.06
CA ALA A 197 -21.26 -4.15 -19.08
C ALA A 197 -21.23 -5.57 -18.47
N ALA A 198 -22.23 -5.93 -17.69
CA ALA A 198 -22.36 -7.27 -17.08
C ALA A 198 -22.58 -8.39 -18.12
N GLN A 199 -23.02 -8.05 -19.34
CA GLN A 199 -23.22 -9.02 -20.43
C GLN A 199 -22.05 -9.16 -21.41
N GLY A 200 -21.11 -8.20 -21.42
CA GLY A 200 -19.90 -8.28 -22.25
C GLY A 200 -18.68 -8.16 -21.37
N GLY A 201 -17.99 -9.25 -21.08
CA GLY A 201 -16.87 -9.42 -20.15
C GLY A 201 -16.13 -8.11 -19.81
N GLN A 202 -15.88 -7.85 -18.53
CA GLN A 202 -15.18 -6.64 -18.05
C GLN A 202 -13.85 -6.48 -18.78
N GLN A 203 -13.74 -5.45 -19.62
CA GLN A 203 -12.50 -5.13 -20.31
C GLN A 203 -11.55 -4.48 -19.31
N GLU A 204 -10.37 -5.09 -19.13
CA GLU A 204 -9.27 -4.47 -18.42
C GLU A 204 -8.36 -3.72 -19.39
N LEU A 205 -7.94 -2.56 -18.97
CA LEU A 205 -6.98 -1.71 -19.66
C LEU A 205 -5.70 -1.63 -18.84
N ASN A 206 -4.58 -1.77 -19.49
CA ASN A 206 -3.29 -1.40 -18.93
C ASN A 206 -2.93 -0.02 -19.45
N VAL A 207 -2.91 0.98 -18.55
CA VAL A 207 -2.67 2.37 -18.87
C VAL A 207 -1.41 2.85 -18.15
N ALA A 208 -0.55 3.56 -18.86
CA ALA A 208 0.55 4.29 -18.25
C ALA A 208 0.33 5.81 -18.44
N GLN A 209 0.77 6.62 -17.46
CA GLN A 209 0.58 8.07 -17.46
C GLN A 209 1.87 8.86 -17.33
N ILE A 210 1.90 10.03 -17.95
CA ILE A 210 2.81 11.13 -17.66
C ILE A 210 1.95 12.29 -17.17
N LEU A 211 2.17 12.73 -15.94
CA LEU A 211 1.50 13.90 -15.37
C LEU A 211 2.51 15.06 -15.29
N VAL A 212 2.19 16.16 -15.93
CA VAL A 212 2.87 17.45 -15.70
C VAL A 212 1.97 18.29 -14.83
N ARG A 213 2.30 18.36 -13.55
CA ARG A 213 1.46 18.97 -12.51
C ARG A 213 1.36 20.48 -12.68
N ILE A 214 0.17 21.02 -12.42
CA ILE A 214 -0.11 22.46 -12.30
C ILE A 214 -0.32 22.77 -10.84
N PRO A 215 0.43 23.72 -10.23
CA PRO A 215 0.15 24.23 -8.88
C PRO A 215 -1.26 24.76 -8.74
N GLU A 216 -1.84 24.71 -7.52
CA GLU A 216 -3.23 25.10 -7.27
C GLU A 216 -3.51 26.59 -7.61
N ASN A 217 -2.54 27.47 -7.30
CA ASN A 217 -2.63 28.91 -7.59
C ASN A 217 -1.70 29.35 -8.72
N ALA A 218 -1.53 28.50 -9.75
CA ALA A 218 -0.62 28.79 -10.85
C ALA A 218 -1.10 29.98 -11.67
N SER A 219 -0.17 30.90 -11.99
CA SER A 219 -0.41 31.97 -12.95
C SER A 219 -0.60 31.43 -14.37
N ALA A 220 -1.20 32.24 -15.26
CA ALA A 220 -1.37 31.87 -16.65
C ALA A 220 -0.03 31.53 -17.33
N GLU A 221 1.05 32.23 -16.95
CA GLU A 221 2.39 31.98 -17.45
C GLU A 221 2.93 30.63 -16.97
N GLN A 222 2.76 30.30 -15.68
CA GLN A 222 3.13 28.99 -15.14
C GLN A 222 2.35 27.87 -15.81
N ILE A 223 1.06 28.03 -16.04
CA ILE A 223 0.24 27.05 -16.78
C ILE A 223 0.80 26.88 -18.22
N ALA A 224 1.16 27.96 -18.90
CA ALA A 224 1.75 27.89 -20.24
C ALA A 224 3.09 27.15 -20.25
N GLN A 225 3.96 27.39 -19.27
CA GLN A 225 5.24 26.67 -19.12
C GLN A 225 5.01 25.17 -18.87
N ARG A 226 4.05 24.79 -18.00
CA ARG A 226 3.69 23.40 -17.76
C ARG A 226 3.14 22.72 -19.01
N ARG A 227 2.30 23.44 -19.76
CA ARG A 227 1.80 22.95 -21.05
C ARG A 227 2.93 22.70 -22.04
N GLN A 228 3.87 23.64 -22.17
CA GLN A 228 5.04 23.50 -23.05
C GLN A 228 5.89 22.28 -22.69
N ARG A 229 6.06 22.01 -21.37
CA ARG A 229 6.75 20.81 -20.89
C ARG A 229 6.00 19.52 -21.29
N ALA A 230 4.67 19.50 -21.19
CA ALA A 230 3.86 18.35 -21.64
C ALA A 230 3.95 18.17 -23.16
N GLU A 231 3.93 19.26 -23.93
CA GLU A 231 4.09 19.23 -25.38
C GLU A 231 5.47 18.72 -25.82
N GLU A 232 6.53 19.03 -25.08
CA GLU A 232 7.86 18.48 -25.31
C GLU A 232 7.88 16.97 -25.05
N ALA A 233 7.32 16.51 -23.93
CA ALA A 233 7.18 15.09 -23.63
C ALA A 233 6.43 14.36 -24.77
N LEU A 234 5.30 14.91 -25.24
CA LEU A 234 4.54 14.32 -26.34
C LEU A 234 5.33 14.31 -27.65
N ARG A 235 6.11 15.36 -27.97
CA ARG A 235 6.99 15.37 -29.17
C ARG A 235 8.02 14.25 -29.11
N ARG A 236 8.65 14.01 -27.95
CA ARG A 236 9.61 12.91 -27.75
C ARG A 236 8.96 11.55 -27.99
N LEU A 237 7.74 11.35 -27.44
CA LEU A 237 6.97 10.12 -27.66
C LEU A 237 6.65 9.91 -29.14
N LYS A 238 6.21 10.96 -29.83
CA LYS A 238 5.93 10.92 -31.27
C LYS A 238 7.19 10.68 -32.13
N SER A 239 8.38 11.06 -31.64
CA SER A 239 9.65 10.75 -32.31
C SER A 239 10.18 9.33 -32.00
N GLY A 240 9.39 8.49 -31.30
CA GLY A 240 9.73 7.10 -31.03
C GLY A 240 10.49 6.86 -29.73
N SER A 241 10.60 7.87 -28.84
CA SER A 241 11.19 7.66 -27.54
C SER A 241 10.32 6.71 -26.69
N ASP A 242 10.97 5.87 -25.91
CA ASP A 242 10.29 4.94 -25.01
C ASP A 242 9.46 5.68 -23.95
N PHE A 243 8.21 5.24 -23.74
CA PHE A 243 7.27 5.91 -22.83
C PHE A 243 7.78 5.93 -21.39
N ALA A 244 8.35 4.83 -20.91
CA ALA A 244 8.84 4.75 -19.55
C ALA A 244 10.00 5.71 -19.29
N LYS A 245 10.89 5.90 -20.28
CA LYS A 245 11.98 6.88 -20.21
C LYS A 245 11.46 8.32 -20.18
N VAL A 246 10.44 8.62 -21.00
CA VAL A 246 9.82 9.95 -21.02
C VAL A 246 9.04 10.19 -19.74
N ALA A 247 8.31 9.19 -19.22
CA ALA A 247 7.62 9.26 -17.94
C ALA A 247 8.61 9.54 -16.80
N ALA A 248 9.71 8.79 -16.74
CA ALA A 248 10.75 9.00 -15.74
C ALA A 248 11.42 10.38 -15.81
N THR A 249 11.36 11.07 -16.95
CA THR A 249 11.95 12.41 -17.15
C THR A 249 10.95 13.53 -16.90
N TYR A 250 9.72 13.39 -17.35
CA TYR A 250 8.75 14.49 -17.42
C TYR A 250 7.61 14.37 -16.42
N SER A 251 7.34 13.17 -15.87
CA SER A 251 6.19 12.95 -15.00
C SER A 251 6.45 13.44 -13.58
N ASP A 252 5.50 14.19 -13.04
CA ASP A 252 5.45 14.58 -11.63
C ASP A 252 4.57 13.61 -10.81
N ALA A 253 4.03 12.53 -11.43
CA ALA A 253 3.29 11.47 -10.74
C ALA A 253 4.21 10.54 -9.96
N SER A 254 3.68 9.89 -8.92
CA SER A 254 4.41 8.94 -8.07
C SER A 254 4.98 7.75 -8.86
N GLU A 255 4.28 7.34 -9.92
CA GLU A 255 4.64 6.23 -10.80
C GLU A 255 5.62 6.65 -11.91
N GLY A 256 5.92 7.95 -12.04
CA GLY A 256 6.80 8.47 -13.10
C GLY A 256 8.13 7.75 -13.20
N LEU A 257 8.82 7.57 -12.04
CA LEU A 257 10.09 6.84 -11.95
C LEU A 257 9.96 5.32 -12.18
N GLN A 258 8.74 4.79 -12.18
CA GLN A 258 8.41 3.40 -12.48
C GLN A 258 7.90 3.24 -13.91
N GLY A 259 8.12 4.23 -14.77
CA GLY A 259 7.67 4.23 -16.16
C GLY A 259 6.23 4.71 -16.35
N GLY A 260 5.59 5.22 -15.31
CA GLY A 260 4.22 5.72 -15.34
C GLY A 260 3.14 4.64 -15.39
N ASP A 261 3.49 3.36 -15.20
CA ASP A 261 2.54 2.23 -15.30
C ASP A 261 1.55 2.21 -14.13
N LEU A 262 0.25 2.27 -14.46
CA LEU A 262 -0.85 2.14 -13.49
C LEU A 262 -1.32 0.68 -13.33
N GLY A 263 -0.77 -0.23 -14.12
CA GLY A 263 -1.13 -1.64 -14.16
C GLY A 263 -2.48 -1.92 -14.85
N TRP A 264 -2.90 -3.20 -14.80
CA TRP A 264 -4.18 -3.61 -15.34
C TRP A 264 -5.34 -3.17 -14.44
N ARG A 265 -6.24 -2.38 -14.99
CA ARG A 265 -7.44 -1.90 -14.29
C ARG A 265 -8.67 -2.08 -15.15
N THR A 266 -9.78 -2.43 -14.54
CA THR A 266 -11.08 -2.39 -15.19
C THR A 266 -11.46 -0.93 -15.48
N ARG A 267 -12.26 -0.69 -16.52
CA ARG A 267 -12.62 0.68 -16.94
C ARG A 267 -13.23 1.52 -15.81
N ASP A 268 -14.01 0.89 -14.96
CA ASP A 268 -14.68 1.50 -13.81
C ASP A 268 -13.72 1.92 -12.65
N ARG A 269 -12.47 1.44 -12.68
CA ARG A 269 -11.39 1.83 -11.74
C ARG A 269 -10.46 2.90 -12.28
N LEU A 270 -10.69 3.38 -13.48
CA LEU A 270 -9.93 4.47 -14.07
C LEU A 270 -10.74 5.77 -14.02
N PRO A 271 -10.11 6.94 -13.85
CA PRO A 271 -10.77 8.23 -14.00
C PRO A 271 -11.47 8.34 -15.36
N GLN A 272 -12.66 8.96 -15.40
CA GLN A 272 -13.41 9.10 -16.65
C GLN A 272 -12.58 9.80 -17.74
N LEU A 273 -11.81 10.82 -17.36
CA LEU A 273 -10.88 11.51 -18.26
C LEU A 273 -9.91 10.56 -18.97
N PHE A 274 -9.42 9.53 -18.25
CA PHE A 274 -8.48 8.53 -18.79
C PHE A 274 -9.19 7.59 -19.75
N ILE A 275 -10.40 7.15 -19.36
CA ILE A 275 -11.24 6.28 -20.21
C ILE A 275 -11.51 6.96 -21.55
N ASP A 276 -11.93 8.23 -21.52
CA ASP A 276 -12.23 9.02 -22.73
C ASP A 276 -11.00 9.23 -23.59
N ALA A 277 -9.86 9.52 -22.97
CA ALA A 277 -8.60 9.74 -23.67
C ALA A 277 -8.05 8.49 -24.37
N VAL A 278 -8.29 7.30 -23.84
CA VAL A 278 -7.80 6.02 -24.41
C VAL A 278 -8.87 5.26 -25.21
N ALA A 279 -10.11 5.75 -25.27
CA ALA A 279 -11.24 5.04 -25.88
C ALA A 279 -10.97 4.58 -27.31
N ASN A 280 -10.37 5.45 -28.12
CA ASN A 280 -10.09 5.22 -29.53
C ASN A 280 -8.64 4.80 -29.83
N LEU A 281 -7.83 4.51 -28.78
CA LEU A 281 -6.45 4.10 -28.95
C LEU A 281 -6.33 2.60 -29.17
N ASN A 282 -5.36 2.18 -29.96
CA ASN A 282 -4.89 0.80 -30.02
C ASN A 282 -3.84 0.54 -28.93
N SER A 283 -3.61 -0.73 -28.61
CA SER A 283 -2.52 -1.09 -27.71
C SER A 283 -1.18 -0.64 -28.27
N GLY A 284 -0.44 0.13 -27.48
CA GLY A 284 0.81 0.79 -27.85
C GLY A 284 0.67 2.29 -28.15
N ASP A 285 -0.53 2.77 -28.47
CA ASP A 285 -0.76 4.17 -28.84
C ASP A 285 -0.70 5.11 -27.61
N VAL A 286 -0.41 6.38 -27.91
CA VAL A 286 -0.31 7.46 -26.92
C VAL A 286 -1.40 8.50 -27.20
N SER A 287 -2.07 8.97 -26.15
CA SER A 287 -3.13 9.98 -26.23
C SER A 287 -2.59 11.37 -26.61
N PRO A 288 -3.45 12.25 -27.07
CA PRO A 288 -3.22 13.70 -26.98
C PRO A 288 -3.04 14.12 -25.52
N ILE A 289 -2.55 15.36 -25.31
CA ILE A 289 -2.51 15.96 -23.98
C ILE A 289 -3.94 16.23 -23.54
N VAL A 290 -4.30 15.69 -22.37
CA VAL A 290 -5.56 16.00 -21.69
C VAL A 290 -5.30 16.80 -20.42
N LYS A 291 -6.20 17.73 -20.08
CA LYS A 291 -6.06 18.61 -18.92
C LYS A 291 -7.04 18.19 -17.83
N SER A 292 -6.54 18.04 -16.63
CA SER A 292 -7.34 17.88 -15.40
C SER A 292 -7.14 19.06 -14.45
N ALA A 293 -7.77 19.01 -13.29
CA ALA A 293 -7.48 19.93 -12.18
C ALA A 293 -6.02 19.82 -11.71
N ASN A 294 -5.42 18.63 -11.78
CA ASN A 294 -4.08 18.35 -11.28
C ASN A 294 -2.96 18.69 -12.28
N GLY A 295 -3.28 18.82 -13.55
CA GLY A 295 -2.28 19.15 -14.57
C GLY A 295 -2.59 18.63 -15.95
N PHE A 296 -1.53 18.48 -16.74
CA PHE A 296 -1.58 17.92 -18.09
C PHE A 296 -1.16 16.46 -18.06
N HIS A 297 -1.98 15.59 -18.65
CA HIS A 297 -1.75 14.16 -18.73
C HIS A 297 -1.47 13.73 -20.17
N ILE A 298 -0.54 12.80 -20.33
CA ILE A 298 -0.33 12.04 -21.55
C ILE A 298 -0.46 10.57 -21.17
N LEU A 299 -1.36 9.85 -21.83
CA LEU A 299 -1.66 8.47 -21.51
C LEU A 299 -1.17 7.55 -22.61
N LYS A 300 -0.64 6.38 -22.25
CA LYS A 300 -0.37 5.30 -23.17
C LYS A 300 -1.28 4.14 -22.84
N LEU A 301 -1.94 3.60 -23.83
CA LEU A 301 -2.65 2.35 -23.70
C LEU A 301 -1.67 1.20 -23.95
N ALA A 302 -1.12 0.63 -22.88
CA ALA A 302 -0.15 -0.47 -22.97
C ALA A 302 -0.81 -1.79 -23.39
N GLY A 303 -2.09 -2.01 -23.02
CA GLY A 303 -2.82 -3.21 -23.42
C GLY A 303 -4.31 -3.14 -23.13
N LYS A 304 -5.06 -3.97 -23.86
CA LYS A 304 -6.48 -4.26 -23.60
C LYS A 304 -6.61 -5.77 -23.47
N ARG A 305 -7.34 -6.23 -22.44
CA ARG A 305 -7.72 -7.64 -22.33
C ARG A 305 -9.14 -7.75 -21.80
N ASN A 306 -9.85 -8.77 -22.22
CA ASN A 306 -11.09 -9.12 -21.54
C ASN A 306 -10.70 -9.80 -20.23
N ALA A 307 -11.12 -9.25 -19.09
CA ALA A 307 -11.00 -9.96 -17.84
C ALA A 307 -11.63 -11.33 -18.08
N SER A 308 -10.83 -12.38 -18.03
CA SER A 308 -11.37 -13.71 -17.97
C SER A 308 -12.23 -13.74 -16.71
N VAL A 309 -13.53 -13.63 -16.88
CA VAL A 309 -14.44 -14.18 -15.88
C VAL A 309 -13.93 -15.58 -15.68
N LEU A 310 -13.26 -15.83 -14.56
CA LEU A 310 -12.96 -17.18 -14.13
C LEU A 310 -14.22 -17.96 -14.47
N LYS A 311 -14.12 -18.87 -15.44
CA LYS A 311 -15.22 -19.71 -15.88
C LYS A 311 -15.70 -20.57 -14.70
N GLY A 312 -16.51 -19.98 -13.89
CA GLY A 312 -17.52 -20.51 -13.03
C GLY A 312 -18.80 -19.83 -13.45
N GLY A 313 -19.22 -20.08 -14.71
CA GLY A 313 -20.58 -19.81 -15.17
C GLY A 313 -21.52 -20.82 -14.52
N ALA A 314 -21.61 -20.75 -13.20
CA ALA A 314 -22.83 -21.09 -12.49
C ALA A 314 -23.69 -19.83 -12.50
N ALA A 315 -24.97 -19.95 -12.81
CA ALA A 315 -26.01 -18.99 -12.50
C ALA A 315 -25.66 -18.33 -11.18
N ALA A 316 -25.74 -16.98 -11.11
CA ALA A 316 -25.29 -16.20 -9.95
C ALA A 316 -25.59 -17.01 -8.68
N PRO A 317 -24.58 -17.44 -7.92
CA PRO A 317 -24.83 -18.39 -6.86
C PRO A 317 -25.80 -17.70 -5.91
N SER A 318 -27.02 -18.21 -5.84
CA SER A 318 -27.96 -17.88 -4.80
C SER A 318 -27.21 -18.16 -3.49
N VAL A 319 -26.86 -17.12 -2.76
CA VAL A 319 -26.12 -17.29 -1.52
C VAL A 319 -27.10 -17.62 -0.43
N GLN A 320 -27.00 -18.84 0.06
CA GLN A 320 -27.73 -19.26 1.22
C GLN A 320 -27.23 -18.49 2.44
N GLN A 321 -28.04 -17.60 2.99
CA GLN A 321 -27.82 -17.00 4.29
C GLN A 321 -28.33 -17.97 5.37
N THR A 322 -27.60 -18.02 6.48
CA THR A 322 -27.98 -18.84 7.63
C THR A 322 -28.19 -17.93 8.84
N HIS A 323 -29.38 -17.92 9.39
CA HIS A 323 -29.64 -17.30 10.68
C HIS A 323 -29.21 -18.29 11.77
N ALA A 324 -28.19 -17.91 12.53
CA ALA A 324 -27.64 -18.78 13.55
C ALA A 324 -27.44 -18.04 14.86
N ARG A 325 -27.36 -18.83 15.94
CA ARG A 325 -26.98 -18.38 17.27
C ARG A 325 -25.94 -19.31 17.87
N HIS A 326 -25.16 -18.81 18.81
CA HIS A 326 -24.12 -19.61 19.43
C HIS A 326 -23.91 -19.33 20.92
N ILE A 327 -23.25 -20.29 21.59
CA ILE A 327 -22.68 -20.15 22.93
C ILE A 327 -21.18 -20.34 22.78
N LEU A 328 -20.38 -19.32 23.14
CA LEU A 328 -18.92 -19.38 23.14
C LEU A 328 -18.39 -19.54 24.55
N ILE A 329 -17.55 -20.53 24.78
CA ILE A 329 -16.72 -20.61 26.00
C ILE A 329 -15.26 -20.40 25.59
N LYS A 330 -14.67 -19.30 26.05
CA LYS A 330 -13.27 -18.95 25.79
C LYS A 330 -12.34 -19.79 26.67
N VAL A 331 -11.29 -20.31 26.07
CA VAL A 331 -10.20 -20.97 26.78
C VAL A 331 -9.24 -19.92 27.34
N ASN A 332 -8.90 -20.05 28.62
CA ASN A 332 -7.95 -19.16 29.31
C ASN A 332 -7.25 -19.91 30.44
N GLN A 333 -6.49 -19.22 31.29
CA GLN A 333 -5.74 -19.82 32.39
C GLN A 333 -6.64 -20.53 33.45
N ILE A 334 -7.91 -20.14 33.54
CA ILE A 334 -8.88 -20.71 34.53
C ILE A 334 -9.75 -21.79 33.86
N MET A 335 -10.05 -21.64 32.58
CA MET A 335 -10.89 -22.54 31.78
C MET A 335 -10.03 -23.27 30.75
N SER A 336 -9.70 -24.54 31.03
CA SER A 336 -8.94 -25.38 30.11
C SER A 336 -9.78 -25.82 28.90
N SER A 337 -9.14 -26.23 27.79
CA SER A 337 -9.85 -26.75 26.60
C SER A 337 -10.74 -27.95 26.92
N PRO A 338 -10.30 -28.97 27.73
CA PRO A 338 -11.16 -30.07 28.11
C PRO A 338 -12.37 -29.62 28.95
N ASP A 339 -12.19 -28.64 29.82
CA ASP A 339 -13.26 -28.13 30.68
C ASP A 339 -14.29 -27.33 29.89
N ALA A 340 -13.81 -26.48 28.95
CA ALA A 340 -14.68 -25.73 28.08
C ALA A 340 -15.55 -26.66 27.20
N ARG A 341 -14.93 -27.70 26.63
CA ARG A 341 -15.64 -28.72 25.87
C ARG A 341 -16.66 -29.46 26.72
N ARG A 342 -16.26 -29.97 27.89
CA ARG A 342 -17.15 -30.68 28.81
C ARG A 342 -18.36 -29.82 29.19
N ARG A 343 -18.11 -28.54 29.47
CA ARG A 343 -19.18 -27.60 29.80
C ARG A 343 -20.20 -27.46 28.67
N LEU A 344 -19.74 -27.36 27.43
CA LEU A 344 -20.64 -27.28 26.28
C LEU A 344 -21.40 -28.60 26.03
N VAL A 345 -20.80 -29.76 26.32
CA VAL A 345 -21.51 -31.06 26.27
C VAL A 345 -22.65 -31.07 27.27
N GLU A 346 -22.42 -30.65 28.53
CA GLU A 346 -23.46 -30.53 29.54
C GLU A 346 -24.61 -29.58 29.11
N LEU A 347 -24.25 -28.43 28.48
CA LEU A 347 -25.24 -27.49 27.99
C LEU A 347 -26.04 -28.09 26.83
N LYS A 348 -25.40 -28.83 25.94
CA LYS A 348 -26.06 -29.52 24.82
C LYS A 348 -27.03 -30.56 25.33
N GLU A 349 -26.65 -31.40 26.29
CA GLU A 349 -27.55 -32.38 26.91
C GLU A 349 -28.81 -31.73 27.51
N ARG A 350 -28.65 -30.57 28.16
CA ARG A 350 -29.80 -29.80 28.69
C ARG A 350 -30.70 -29.27 27.56
N LEU A 351 -30.14 -28.91 26.43
CA LEU A 351 -30.90 -28.47 25.24
C LEU A 351 -31.64 -29.65 24.61
N ASP A 352 -30.94 -30.75 24.40
CA ASP A 352 -31.49 -31.97 23.76
C ASP A 352 -32.65 -32.56 24.60
N ASN A 353 -32.51 -32.52 25.93
CA ASN A 353 -33.55 -32.95 26.88
C ASN A 353 -34.65 -31.90 27.12
N LYS A 354 -34.60 -30.74 26.38
CA LYS A 354 -35.54 -29.61 26.55
C LYS A 354 -35.64 -29.09 27.99
N ALA A 355 -34.58 -29.30 28.79
CA ALA A 355 -34.52 -28.83 30.17
C ALA A 355 -34.15 -27.34 30.31
N ALA A 356 -33.72 -26.71 29.21
CA ALA A 356 -33.41 -25.29 29.15
C ALA A 356 -33.60 -24.75 27.72
N LYS A 357 -33.76 -23.43 27.60
CA LYS A 357 -33.77 -22.76 26.30
C LYS A 357 -32.37 -22.30 25.92
N PHE A 358 -32.07 -22.29 24.64
CA PHE A 358 -30.77 -21.88 24.12
C PHE A 358 -30.42 -20.45 24.55
N GLU A 359 -31.38 -19.52 24.43
CA GLU A 359 -31.21 -18.12 24.79
C GLU A 359 -30.82 -17.92 26.25
N ASP A 360 -31.43 -18.69 27.15
CA ASP A 360 -31.16 -18.59 28.59
C ASP A 360 -29.75 -19.10 28.89
N LEU A 361 -29.35 -20.20 28.26
CA LEU A 361 -28.01 -20.76 28.44
C LEU A 361 -26.96 -19.82 27.81
N ALA A 362 -27.23 -19.20 26.66
CA ALA A 362 -26.36 -18.24 26.06
C ALA A 362 -26.12 -17.02 26.96
N LYS A 363 -27.18 -16.45 27.53
CA LYS A 363 -27.08 -15.32 28.47
C LYS A 363 -26.27 -15.64 29.72
N LEU A 364 -26.36 -16.88 30.21
CA LEU A 364 -25.69 -17.31 31.46
C LEU A 364 -24.23 -17.75 31.26
N TYR A 365 -23.92 -18.35 30.10
CA TYR A 365 -22.65 -19.07 29.96
C TYR A 365 -21.80 -18.57 28.79
N SER A 366 -22.35 -17.83 27.82
CA SER A 366 -21.58 -17.39 26.66
C SER A 366 -20.64 -16.23 27.00
N ASN A 367 -19.40 -16.32 26.55
CA ASN A 367 -18.40 -15.25 26.63
C ASN A 367 -18.38 -14.35 25.39
N ASP A 368 -19.37 -14.50 24.50
CA ASP A 368 -19.51 -13.67 23.31
C ASP A 368 -20.39 -12.43 23.57
N LEU A 369 -20.20 -11.40 22.76
CA LEU A 369 -20.99 -10.17 22.84
C LEU A 369 -22.48 -10.39 22.52
N SER A 370 -22.81 -11.42 21.76
CA SER A 370 -24.18 -11.84 21.46
C SER A 370 -24.90 -12.49 22.65
N ALA A 371 -24.21 -12.81 23.74
CA ALA A 371 -24.78 -13.44 24.93
C ALA A 371 -26.04 -12.73 25.43
N SER A 372 -26.02 -11.39 25.51
CA SER A 372 -27.15 -10.56 25.95
C SER A 372 -28.39 -10.69 25.08
N LYS A 373 -28.19 -11.03 23.80
CA LYS A 373 -29.23 -11.29 22.78
C LYS A 373 -29.57 -12.80 22.67
N GLY A 374 -29.20 -13.62 23.67
CA GLY A 374 -29.42 -15.06 23.62
C GLY A 374 -28.52 -15.81 22.65
N GLY A 375 -27.36 -15.24 22.32
CA GLY A 375 -26.37 -15.78 21.39
C GLY A 375 -26.67 -15.53 19.93
N ASP A 376 -27.68 -14.73 19.62
CA ASP A 376 -28.13 -14.46 18.24
C ASP A 376 -27.06 -13.65 17.46
N LEU A 377 -26.62 -14.21 16.32
CA LEU A 377 -25.66 -13.61 15.39
C LEU A 377 -26.33 -12.95 14.18
N GLY A 378 -27.68 -13.09 14.07
CA GLY A 378 -28.41 -12.64 12.89
C GLY A 378 -28.12 -13.50 11.65
N TRP A 379 -28.34 -12.92 10.47
CA TRP A 379 -28.09 -13.56 9.19
C TRP A 379 -26.62 -13.53 8.83
N ILE A 380 -26.04 -14.71 8.62
CA ILE A 380 -24.63 -14.95 8.32
C ILE A 380 -24.49 -15.31 6.87
N TYR A 381 -23.56 -14.64 6.17
CA TYR A 381 -23.18 -14.97 4.80
C TYR A 381 -21.98 -15.96 4.79
N PRO A 382 -21.82 -16.75 3.72
CA PRO A 382 -20.60 -17.54 3.55
C PRO A 382 -19.35 -16.67 3.60
N GLY A 383 -18.40 -17.05 4.47
CA GLY A 383 -17.16 -16.32 4.70
C GLY A 383 -17.21 -15.27 5.83
N ASP A 384 -18.34 -15.03 6.48
CA ASP A 384 -18.45 -14.09 7.62
C ASP A 384 -17.88 -14.67 8.92
N THR A 385 -17.73 -16.00 8.99
CA THR A 385 -17.26 -16.69 10.18
C THR A 385 -15.95 -17.45 9.93
N VAL A 386 -15.30 -17.90 11.01
CA VAL A 386 -14.10 -18.72 10.87
C VAL A 386 -14.44 -20.09 10.24
N PRO A 387 -13.50 -20.70 9.49
CA PRO A 387 -13.79 -21.91 8.70
C PRO A 387 -14.36 -23.09 9.51
N GLU A 388 -13.92 -23.24 10.77
CA GLU A 388 -14.39 -24.31 11.67
C GLU A 388 -15.86 -24.10 12.04
N PHE A 389 -16.23 -22.86 12.38
CA PHE A 389 -17.60 -22.47 12.68
C PHE A 389 -18.50 -22.62 11.46
N GLU A 390 -18.06 -22.11 10.32
CA GLU A 390 -18.80 -22.17 9.06
C GLU A 390 -19.08 -23.60 8.61
N ARG A 391 -18.09 -24.48 8.67
CA ARG A 391 -18.25 -25.92 8.36
C ARG A 391 -19.29 -26.58 9.25
N ALA A 392 -19.20 -26.34 10.57
CA ALA A 392 -20.14 -26.91 11.51
C ALA A 392 -21.56 -26.37 11.28
N MET A 393 -21.71 -25.04 11.11
CA MET A 393 -22.97 -24.40 10.82
C MET A 393 -23.60 -24.95 9.55
N ASN A 394 -22.82 -25.13 8.47
CA ASN A 394 -23.31 -25.62 7.20
C ASN A 394 -23.78 -27.08 7.24
N ALA A 395 -23.24 -27.89 8.15
CA ALA A 395 -23.65 -29.28 8.34
C ALA A 395 -24.96 -29.46 9.12
N LEU A 396 -25.46 -28.42 9.82
CA LEU A 396 -26.66 -28.48 10.65
C LEU A 396 -27.93 -28.27 9.80
N GLN A 397 -29.04 -28.89 10.23
CA GLN A 397 -30.36 -28.54 9.74
C GLN A 397 -30.97 -27.41 10.60
N PRO A 398 -31.94 -26.63 10.08
CA PRO A 398 -32.69 -25.67 10.87
C PRO A 398 -33.26 -26.29 12.17
N GLY A 399 -33.06 -25.63 13.28
CA GLY A 399 -33.42 -26.10 14.62
C GLY A 399 -32.37 -26.96 15.31
N GLN A 400 -31.39 -27.51 14.60
CA GLN A 400 -30.38 -28.43 15.13
C GLN A 400 -29.25 -27.66 15.83
N VAL A 401 -28.72 -28.26 16.93
CA VAL A 401 -27.58 -27.78 17.69
C VAL A 401 -26.34 -28.64 17.37
N SER A 402 -25.18 -28.00 17.19
CA SER A 402 -23.93 -28.69 16.90
C SER A 402 -23.39 -29.49 18.10
N GLU A 403 -22.46 -30.38 17.87
CA GLU A 403 -21.47 -30.76 18.89
C GLU A 403 -20.56 -29.55 19.22
N PRO A 404 -19.84 -29.57 20.36
CA PRO A 404 -18.85 -28.54 20.67
C PRO A 404 -17.80 -28.41 19.57
N VAL A 405 -17.74 -27.23 18.94
CA VAL A 405 -16.85 -26.89 17.82
C VAL A 405 -15.68 -26.07 18.33
N GLU A 406 -14.47 -26.50 18.08
CA GLU A 406 -13.27 -25.76 18.41
C GLU A 406 -12.94 -24.71 17.35
N SER A 407 -12.52 -23.51 17.79
CA SER A 407 -12.08 -22.42 16.94
C SER A 407 -10.92 -21.65 17.62
N PRO A 408 -10.26 -20.73 16.93
CA PRO A 408 -9.26 -19.85 17.55
C PRO A 408 -9.79 -18.97 18.70
N PHE A 409 -11.11 -18.85 18.86
CA PHE A 409 -11.75 -18.06 19.92
C PHE A 409 -12.16 -18.88 21.14
N GLY A 410 -12.09 -20.20 21.05
CA GLY A 410 -12.55 -21.15 22.07
C GLY A 410 -13.50 -22.19 21.50
N PHE A 411 -14.41 -22.71 22.33
CA PHE A 411 -15.38 -23.72 21.93
C PHE A 411 -16.77 -23.11 21.77
N HIS A 412 -17.45 -23.54 20.72
CA HIS A 412 -18.78 -23.07 20.35
C HIS A 412 -19.82 -24.19 20.38
N LEU A 413 -21.03 -23.88 20.83
CA LEU A 413 -22.25 -24.59 20.50
C LEU A 413 -23.03 -23.71 19.53
N ILE A 414 -23.36 -24.25 18.36
CA ILE A 414 -23.97 -23.51 17.26
C ILE A 414 -25.38 -24.07 17.02
N GLN A 415 -26.37 -23.20 16.88
CA GLN A 415 -27.69 -23.59 16.44
C GLN A 415 -28.08 -22.81 15.21
N VAL A 416 -28.53 -23.50 14.18
CA VAL A 416 -29.13 -22.89 13.00
C VAL A 416 -30.62 -22.68 13.29
N LEU A 417 -31.10 -21.46 13.13
CA LEU A 417 -32.51 -21.11 13.30
C LEU A 417 -33.28 -21.32 12.00
N GLU A 418 -32.78 -20.70 10.95
CA GLU A 418 -33.38 -20.82 9.62
C GLU A 418 -32.34 -20.55 8.51
N ARG A 419 -32.69 -20.92 7.30
CA ARG A 419 -31.91 -20.62 6.11
C ARG A 419 -32.80 -19.99 5.07
N LYS A 420 -32.29 -18.94 4.43
CA LYS A 420 -32.93 -18.34 3.29
C LYS A 420 -31.96 -18.25 2.13
N THR A 421 -32.49 -18.40 0.95
CA THR A 421 -31.73 -18.21 -0.27
C THR A 421 -32.22 -16.89 -0.83
N ASP A 422 -31.51 -15.81 -0.50
CA ASP A 422 -31.79 -14.52 -1.09
C ASP A 422 -30.96 -14.32 -2.35
N ASP A 423 -31.52 -13.58 -3.29
CA ASP A 423 -30.73 -13.04 -4.41
C ASP A 423 -29.85 -11.89 -3.88
N VAL A 424 -28.75 -12.27 -3.21
CA VAL A 424 -27.74 -11.33 -2.71
C VAL A 424 -26.89 -10.75 -3.83
N SER A 425 -27.22 -11.03 -5.08
CA SER A 425 -26.50 -10.50 -6.24
C SER A 425 -26.53 -8.98 -6.23
N GLN A 426 -27.65 -8.36 -5.90
CA GLN A 426 -27.77 -6.90 -5.81
C GLN A 426 -26.95 -6.31 -4.66
N GLU A 427 -27.02 -6.89 -3.45
CA GLU A 427 -26.27 -6.37 -2.31
C GLU A 427 -24.75 -6.54 -2.52
N ARG A 428 -24.31 -7.65 -3.08
CA ARG A 428 -22.93 -7.85 -3.48
C ARG A 428 -22.48 -6.89 -4.56
N GLN A 429 -23.33 -6.65 -5.56
CA GLN A 429 -23.06 -5.66 -6.60
C GLN A 429 -22.93 -4.26 -6.00
N ARG A 430 -23.79 -3.89 -5.04
CA ARG A 430 -23.71 -2.61 -4.31
C ARG A 430 -22.44 -2.50 -3.49
N LEU A 431 -22.06 -3.54 -2.76
CA LEU A 431 -20.80 -3.58 -2.00
C LEU A 431 -19.57 -3.48 -2.92
N ALA A 432 -19.55 -4.22 -4.02
CA ALA A 432 -18.47 -4.13 -5.01
C ALA A 432 -18.42 -2.74 -5.64
N ALA A 433 -19.57 -2.16 -5.98
CA ALA A 433 -19.64 -0.80 -6.50
C ALA A 433 -19.11 0.24 -5.51
N ARG A 434 -19.50 0.15 -4.22
CA ARG A 434 -18.96 1.02 -3.16
C ARG A 434 -17.44 0.91 -3.05
N GLN A 435 -16.90 -0.32 -3.11
CA GLN A 435 -15.44 -0.53 -3.06
C GLN A 435 -14.73 0.16 -4.22
N ILE A 436 -15.23 -0.01 -5.43
CA ILE A 436 -14.65 0.59 -6.64
C ILE A 436 -14.73 2.12 -6.61
N ILE A 437 -15.90 2.67 -6.22
CA ILE A 437 -16.06 4.12 -6.06
C ILE A 437 -15.10 4.65 -5.00
N ARG A 438 -14.94 3.92 -3.88
CA ARG A 438 -14.01 4.30 -2.80
C ARG A 438 -12.57 4.34 -3.28
N GLU A 439 -12.12 3.30 -3.99
CA GLU A 439 -10.75 3.23 -4.51
C GLU A 439 -10.45 4.41 -5.46
N ARG A 440 -11.39 4.73 -6.36
CA ARG A 440 -11.25 5.87 -7.27
C ARG A 440 -11.20 7.21 -6.53
N LYS A 441 -12.16 7.46 -5.63
CA LYS A 441 -12.18 8.69 -4.82
C LYS A 441 -10.93 8.82 -3.95
N LEU A 442 -10.41 7.72 -3.43
CA LEU A 442 -9.19 7.69 -2.61
C LEU A 442 -7.98 8.12 -3.44
N GLU A 443 -7.85 7.64 -4.67
CA GLU A 443 -6.77 7.99 -5.57
C GLU A 443 -6.80 9.50 -5.91
N GLU A 444 -7.96 10.00 -6.35
CA GLU A 444 -8.17 11.41 -6.69
C GLU A 444 -7.92 12.32 -5.46
N ALA A 445 -8.49 11.99 -4.31
CA ALA A 445 -8.33 12.77 -3.08
C ALA A 445 -6.88 12.75 -2.55
N THR A 446 -6.15 11.63 -2.74
CA THR A 446 -4.74 11.54 -2.34
C THR A 446 -3.87 12.46 -3.21
N GLU A 447 -4.08 12.46 -4.52
CA GLU A 447 -3.33 13.36 -5.42
C GLU A 447 -3.60 14.83 -5.11
N ASP A 448 -4.87 15.20 -4.89
CA ASP A 448 -5.26 16.56 -4.51
C ASP A 448 -4.65 16.98 -3.17
N TRP A 449 -4.70 16.10 -2.18
CA TRP A 449 -4.12 16.37 -0.87
C TRP A 449 -2.60 16.54 -0.92
N LEU A 450 -1.86 15.67 -1.64
CA LEU A 450 -0.42 15.80 -1.81
C LEU A 450 -0.05 17.11 -2.50
N ARG A 451 -0.84 17.55 -3.49
CA ARG A 451 -0.67 18.84 -4.14
C ARG A 451 -0.85 19.97 -3.12
N GLN A 452 -1.93 19.95 -2.32
CA GLN A 452 -2.18 20.96 -1.30
C GLN A 452 -1.07 21.01 -0.25
N VAL A 453 -0.58 19.86 0.23
CA VAL A 453 0.55 19.80 1.18
C VAL A 453 1.79 20.45 0.57
N ARG A 454 2.09 20.16 -0.71
CA ARG A 454 3.23 20.76 -1.41
C ARG A 454 3.09 22.26 -1.59
N ASP A 455 1.92 22.73 -1.99
CA ASP A 455 1.66 24.14 -2.31
C ASP A 455 1.60 25.02 -1.06
N ARG A 456 1.24 24.47 0.11
CA ARG A 456 1.26 25.17 1.40
C ARG A 456 2.65 25.27 2.02
N ALA A 457 3.55 24.36 1.67
CA ALA A 457 4.91 24.36 2.19
C ALA A 457 5.73 25.50 1.57
N TYR A 458 6.35 26.32 2.42
CA TYR A 458 7.39 27.23 1.98
C TYR A 458 8.63 26.46 1.58
N VAL A 459 9.08 26.62 0.34
CA VAL A 459 10.26 25.91 -0.17
C VAL A 459 11.24 26.92 -0.76
N GLU A 460 12.46 26.93 -0.22
CA GLU A 460 13.59 27.69 -0.74
C GLU A 460 14.61 26.72 -1.33
N TYR A 461 14.86 26.81 -2.64
CA TYR A 461 15.91 26.03 -3.31
C TYR A 461 17.24 26.76 -3.18
N ARG A 462 18.27 26.06 -2.67
CA ARG A 462 19.65 26.55 -2.53
C ARG A 462 20.60 25.82 -3.48
N PHE A 463 20.02 25.16 -4.47
CA PHE A 463 20.78 24.42 -5.47
C PHE A 463 21.19 25.36 -6.62
N GLU A 464 22.46 25.70 -6.70
CA GLU A 464 23.01 26.37 -7.87
C GLU A 464 23.19 25.34 -8.97
N GLU A 465 22.45 25.47 -10.10
CA GLU A 465 22.56 24.61 -11.30
C GLU A 465 23.96 24.67 -11.97
N ASN A 466 24.86 25.53 -11.48
CA ASN A 466 26.10 25.90 -12.16
C ASN A 466 27.30 25.00 -11.87
N ASN A 467 27.17 23.90 -11.09
CA ASN A 467 28.29 22.95 -10.86
C ASN A 467 28.04 21.59 -11.56
N ALA A 468 27.67 21.61 -12.83
CA ALA A 468 27.75 20.44 -13.70
C ALA A 468 28.96 20.60 -14.64
N GLY A 469 30.15 20.23 -14.11
CA GLY A 469 31.35 19.99 -14.89
C GLY A 469 31.65 18.48 -14.86
#